data_eb1be0547c384682e4fdfcc751c9a5a2
#
_entry.id   eb1be0547c384682e4fdfcc751c9a5a2
#
_cell.length_a   1.000
_cell.length_b   1.000
_cell.length_c   1.000
_cell.angle_alpha   90.00
_cell.angle_beta   90.00
_cell.angle_gamma   90.00
#
_symmetry.space_group_name_H-M   'P 1'
#
loop_
_entity.id
_entity.type
_entity.pdbx_description
1 polymer ?
#
loop_
_entity_poly.entity_id
_entity_poly.type
_entity_poly.pdbx_seq_one_letter_code
_entity_poly.pdbx_strand_id
1 'polypeptide(L)'
;MKKFSSIILGLTLSMTLFAGCSKPPVEDTAAGAPAAPQASAEAKAETAPKSDIKLTFMSSMVGVPSEALEQACKDFTAETGIQVEYSAPGANYEELMKTKMASQDLPDLWNTHGWSVARYSEYLRPINDQPFAADIVDSIRPLITDKDGQMYVLPSDVDLAGIVYNKDVMDKAGVNVDDIKTWSDFETACEKIKSVGLTPVHIGGKDNWTIGQYFDWVAPSFYITNESKNFRQDFKDGTFDWKNWEEICEMLDKWNQSGYLNVDSLTSDYITGAKALGEGKVGFEFYGNYAITEALGAFPNANLGMMPIPAKDASDEPTLIGGERLATGVWKDTPHMEEALQLLNYLARPDVCAKLATANGMPAGLKGVESDTGLLKAYYEKYADVKTFPYFDREYLPSGMWDDLCITGANILSKQPGTIADAVKQMEQSFNDKFSQK
;
A
#
# COMPACT_ATOMS: atom_id res chain seq x y z
N MET A 1 -29.56 -46.41 10.42
CA MET A 1 -29.13 -47.63 9.73
C MET A 1 -28.87 -47.33 8.27
N LYS A 2 -27.64 -47.29 7.87
CA LYS A 2 -27.01 -47.76 6.63
C LYS A 2 -25.58 -47.25 6.59
N LYS A 3 -24.66 -48.21 6.80
CA LYS A 3 -23.23 -48.09 6.67
C LYS A 3 -22.89 -48.03 5.18
N PHE A 4 -21.88 -47.21 4.78
CA PHE A 4 -21.13 -47.48 3.57
C PHE A 4 -19.63 -47.32 3.84
N SER A 5 -18.93 -48.29 3.32
CA SER A 5 -17.58 -48.72 3.61
C SER A 5 -16.52 -47.87 2.91
N SER A 6 -15.37 -47.81 3.57
CA SER A 6 -14.05 -47.38 3.06
C SER A 6 -13.56 -48.30 1.93
N ILE A 7 -12.95 -47.73 0.91
CA ILE A 7 -12.07 -48.45 -0.03
C ILE A 7 -10.70 -47.76 0.01
N ILE A 8 -9.73 -48.49 0.56
CA ILE A 8 -8.30 -48.23 0.50
C ILE A 8 -7.79 -48.85 -0.80
N LEU A 9 -7.11 -48.08 -1.64
CA LEU A 9 -6.35 -48.60 -2.76
C LEU A 9 -4.88 -48.18 -2.61
N GLY A 10 -4.07 -49.14 -2.20
CA GLY A 10 -2.64 -48.99 -2.19
C GLY A 10 -2.06 -49.20 -3.60
N LEU A 11 -1.05 -48.44 -3.95
CA LEU A 11 -0.21 -48.73 -5.12
C LEU A 11 1.26 -48.74 -4.71
N THR A 12 1.86 -49.86 -5.04
CA THR A 12 3.19 -50.34 -4.72
C THR A 12 4.30 -49.64 -5.50
N LEU A 13 5.38 -49.48 -4.76
CA LEU A 13 6.72 -49.03 -5.15
C LEU A 13 7.38 -50.09 -6.09
N SER A 14 8.00 -49.66 -7.17
CA SER A 14 8.94 -50.46 -7.94
C SER A 14 10.25 -49.71 -8.16
N MET A 15 11.28 -50.15 -7.44
CA MET A 15 12.69 -49.85 -7.71
C MET A 15 13.19 -50.63 -8.93
N THR A 16 13.95 -49.97 -9.81
CA THR A 16 14.88 -50.65 -10.71
C THR A 16 16.24 -49.96 -10.68
N LEU A 17 17.19 -50.71 -10.13
CA LEU A 17 18.63 -50.50 -10.22
C LEU A 17 19.13 -50.93 -11.60
N PHE A 18 19.98 -50.10 -12.25
CA PHE A 18 20.93 -50.60 -13.23
C PHE A 18 22.32 -50.01 -12.96
N ALA A 19 23.23 -50.88 -12.59
CA ALA A 19 24.67 -50.67 -12.59
C ALA A 19 25.26 -51.10 -13.93
N GLY A 20 26.30 -50.39 -14.38
CA GLY A 20 27.07 -50.82 -15.53
C GLY A 20 28.36 -49.99 -15.65
N CYS A 21 29.45 -50.61 -15.16
CA CYS A 21 30.86 -50.17 -15.37
C CYS A 21 31.34 -50.42 -16.82
N SER A 22 32.22 -49.55 -17.33
CA SER A 22 33.48 -50.03 -17.97
C SER A 22 34.37 -48.82 -18.38
N LYS A 23 35.63 -48.86 -17.94
CA LYS A 23 36.87 -48.26 -18.55
C LYS A 23 37.58 -49.38 -19.27
N PRO A 24 38.72 -49.19 -20.01
CA PRO A 24 39.62 -48.09 -20.43
C PRO A 24 40.10 -48.26 -21.90
N PRO A 25 41.31 -47.93 -22.39
CA PRO A 25 42.52 -47.32 -21.79
C PRO A 25 43.21 -46.18 -22.61
N VAL A 26 44.14 -45.55 -21.99
CA VAL A 26 45.33 -44.74 -22.21
C VAL A 26 46.03 -44.82 -23.59
N GLU A 27 46.55 -43.68 -24.07
CA GLU A 27 47.94 -43.54 -24.46
C GLU A 27 48.45 -42.09 -24.53
N ASP A 28 49.70 -41.96 -24.19
CA ASP A 28 50.61 -40.89 -23.84
C ASP A 28 51.03 -40.02 -25.04
N THR A 29 51.36 -38.76 -24.83
CA THR A 29 52.70 -38.17 -25.14
C THR A 29 52.83 -36.71 -24.78
N ALA A 30 53.66 -36.42 -23.85
CA ALA A 30 54.77 -35.51 -23.69
C ALA A 30 54.72 -33.99 -24.02
N ALA A 31 55.11 -33.28 -22.96
CA ALA A 31 56.12 -32.21 -22.89
C ALA A 31 55.69 -30.73 -23.06
N GLY A 32 55.96 -29.99 -21.99
CA GLY A 32 56.34 -28.59 -22.16
C GLY A 32 55.99 -27.62 -21.00
N ALA A 33 56.85 -27.60 -19.94
CA ALA A 33 57.28 -26.44 -19.14
C ALA A 33 56.24 -25.62 -18.28
N PRO A 34 56.70 -24.99 -17.19
CA PRO A 34 55.84 -24.79 -15.98
C PRO A 34 55.22 -23.42 -15.92
N ALA A 35 53.94 -23.38 -15.61
CA ALA A 35 53.21 -22.15 -15.24
C ALA A 35 53.20 -22.04 -13.69
N ALA A 36 53.53 -20.85 -13.23
CA ALA A 36 53.53 -20.43 -11.85
C ALA A 36 52.14 -20.63 -11.14
N PRO A 37 52.13 -20.82 -9.83
CA PRO A 37 50.87 -20.99 -9.08
C PRO A 37 50.16 -19.64 -8.96
N GLN A 38 49.02 -19.49 -9.59
CA GLN A 38 48.03 -18.49 -9.19
C GLN A 38 47.39 -18.92 -7.88
N ALA A 39 47.76 -18.24 -6.82
CA ALA A 39 47.06 -18.25 -5.57
C ALA A 39 45.68 -17.59 -5.79
N SER A 40 44.66 -18.36 -5.91
CA SER A 40 43.27 -17.88 -5.71
C SER A 40 43.12 -17.57 -4.23
N ALA A 41 43.19 -16.29 -3.87
CA ALA A 41 42.76 -15.83 -2.58
C ALA A 41 41.21 -15.95 -2.56
N GLU A 42 40.69 -17.04 -2.03
CA GLU A 42 39.34 -17.07 -1.49
C GLU A 42 39.31 -16.05 -0.35
N ALA A 43 38.72 -14.88 -0.61
CA ALA A 43 38.35 -13.96 0.44
C ALA A 43 37.31 -14.68 1.32
N LYS A 44 37.75 -15.18 2.45
CA LYS A 44 36.85 -15.57 3.55
C LYS A 44 36.06 -14.31 3.88
N ALA A 45 34.75 -14.35 3.64
CA ALA A 45 33.83 -13.41 4.23
C ALA A 45 34.02 -13.47 5.75
N GLU A 46 34.58 -12.44 6.31
CA GLU A 46 34.74 -12.25 7.74
C GLU A 46 33.31 -12.11 8.28
N THR A 47 32.79 -13.14 8.92
CA THR A 47 31.48 -13.06 9.59
C THR A 47 31.60 -12.05 10.71
N ALA A 48 30.75 -11.00 10.68
CA ALA A 48 30.66 -10.03 11.75
C ALA A 48 30.52 -10.71 13.12
N PRO A 49 31.09 -10.16 14.19
CA PRO A 49 30.94 -10.70 15.53
C PRO A 49 29.45 -10.79 15.88
N LYS A 50 29.02 -11.95 16.40
CA LYS A 50 27.63 -12.12 16.85
C LYS A 50 27.36 -11.12 17.99
N SER A 51 26.35 -10.27 17.79
CA SER A 51 25.78 -9.45 18.86
C SER A 51 24.76 -10.30 19.66
N ASP A 52 24.72 -10.13 20.98
CA ASP A 52 23.66 -10.72 21.81
C ASP A 52 22.33 -9.92 21.73
N ILE A 53 22.35 -8.81 21.00
CA ILE A 53 21.20 -7.92 20.85
C ILE A 53 20.27 -8.43 19.76
N LYS A 54 18.97 -8.44 20.08
CA LYS A 54 17.89 -8.82 19.18
C LYS A 54 16.88 -7.71 19.12
N LEU A 55 16.78 -7.03 17.97
CA LEU A 55 15.75 -6.06 17.68
C LEU A 55 14.44 -6.75 17.28
N THR A 56 13.34 -6.13 17.62
CA THR A 56 11.99 -6.50 17.16
C THR A 56 11.50 -5.49 16.13
N PHE A 57 11.01 -5.98 14.98
CA PHE A 57 10.46 -5.14 13.93
C PHE A 57 9.11 -5.68 13.47
N MET A 58 8.06 -4.86 13.61
CA MET A 58 6.71 -5.20 13.14
C MET A 58 6.33 -4.39 11.90
N SER A 59 5.87 -5.08 10.84
CA SER A 59 5.51 -4.47 9.57
C SER A 59 4.04 -4.70 9.22
N SER A 60 3.41 -3.68 8.64
CA SER A 60 2.09 -3.77 8.03
C SER A 60 2.13 -4.34 6.61
N MET A 61 3.32 -4.49 6.02
CA MET A 61 3.47 -4.96 4.64
C MET A 61 3.14 -6.45 4.52
N VAL A 62 2.66 -6.83 3.33
CA VAL A 62 2.36 -8.23 2.95
C VAL A 62 2.94 -8.55 1.58
N GLY A 63 3.12 -9.84 1.25
CA GLY A 63 3.63 -10.27 -0.05
C GLY A 63 5.04 -9.76 -0.36
N VAL A 64 5.30 -9.39 -1.62
CA VAL A 64 6.61 -8.97 -2.12
C VAL A 64 7.24 -7.82 -1.31
N PRO A 65 6.52 -6.76 -0.93
CA PRO A 65 7.05 -5.72 -0.04
C PRO A 65 7.52 -6.22 1.32
N SER A 66 6.76 -7.14 1.94
CA SER A 66 7.14 -7.75 3.21
C SER A 66 8.39 -8.62 3.09
N GLU A 67 8.48 -9.42 2.02
CA GLU A 67 9.64 -10.26 1.73
C GLU A 67 10.91 -9.43 1.51
N ALA A 68 10.80 -8.30 0.80
CA ALA A 68 11.92 -7.39 0.58
C ALA A 68 12.41 -6.76 1.89
N LEU A 69 11.49 -6.34 2.76
CA LEU A 69 11.84 -5.76 4.06
C LEU A 69 12.45 -6.81 5.00
N GLU A 70 11.89 -8.03 5.02
CA GLU A 70 12.48 -9.15 5.77
C GLU A 70 13.87 -9.49 5.28
N GLN A 71 14.10 -9.47 3.94
CA GLN A 71 15.42 -9.70 3.38
C GLN A 71 16.41 -8.60 3.78
N ALA A 72 16.00 -7.33 3.76
CA ALA A 72 16.82 -6.22 4.24
C ALA A 72 17.22 -6.39 5.72
N CYS A 73 16.32 -6.89 6.57
CA CYS A 73 16.63 -7.23 7.96
C CYS A 73 17.66 -8.38 8.07
N LYS A 74 17.55 -9.40 7.22
CA LYS A 74 18.53 -10.52 7.17
C LYS A 74 19.91 -10.04 6.70
N ASP A 75 19.95 -9.18 5.68
CA ASP A 75 21.19 -8.61 5.14
C ASP A 75 21.87 -7.72 6.20
N PHE A 76 21.09 -6.88 6.91
CA PHE A 76 21.57 -6.11 8.05
C PHE A 76 22.19 -7.00 9.15
N THR A 77 21.49 -8.10 9.50
CA THR A 77 21.99 -9.08 10.47
C THR A 77 23.31 -9.71 10.00
N ALA A 78 23.41 -10.04 8.72
CA ALA A 78 24.63 -10.61 8.15
C ALA A 78 25.81 -9.62 8.17
N GLU A 79 25.53 -8.32 7.97
CA GLU A 79 26.54 -7.26 7.96
C GLU A 79 27.02 -6.88 9.38
N THR A 80 26.08 -6.79 10.34
CA THR A 80 26.35 -6.20 11.66
C THR A 80 26.45 -7.22 12.80
N GLY A 81 25.88 -8.41 12.62
CA GLY A 81 25.70 -9.40 13.68
C GLY A 81 24.52 -9.13 14.61
N ILE A 82 23.83 -7.96 14.50
CA ILE A 82 22.65 -7.63 15.29
C ILE A 82 21.45 -8.42 14.73
N GLN A 83 20.80 -9.19 15.58
CA GLN A 83 19.63 -9.98 15.17
C GLN A 83 18.40 -9.12 15.01
N VAL A 84 17.55 -9.40 14.01
CA VAL A 84 16.25 -8.74 13.83
C VAL A 84 15.15 -9.79 13.80
N GLU A 85 14.24 -9.74 14.75
CA GLU A 85 12.99 -10.50 14.73
C GLU A 85 11.94 -9.69 13.96
N TYR A 86 11.81 -10.05 12.68
CA TYR A 86 10.82 -9.44 11.80
C TYR A 86 9.47 -10.15 11.92
N SER A 87 8.38 -9.38 11.98
CA SER A 87 7.01 -9.90 11.99
C SER A 87 6.09 -9.08 11.09
N ALA A 88 5.22 -9.75 10.34
CA ALA A 88 4.24 -9.12 9.46
C ALA A 88 2.87 -9.80 9.65
N PRO A 89 2.07 -9.37 10.64
CA PRO A 89 0.84 -10.05 11.04
C PRO A 89 -0.33 -9.84 10.04
N GLY A 90 -0.11 -9.15 8.93
CA GLY A 90 -1.11 -8.91 7.90
C GLY A 90 -2.31 -8.13 8.44
N ALA A 91 -3.53 -8.64 8.21
CA ALA A 91 -4.77 -7.97 8.61
C ALA A 91 -4.89 -7.68 10.11
N ASN A 92 -4.14 -8.37 10.96
CA ASN A 92 -4.15 -8.16 12.41
C ASN A 92 -3.20 -7.05 12.87
N TYR A 93 -2.47 -6.40 11.98
CA TYR A 93 -1.45 -5.41 12.32
C TYR A 93 -1.99 -4.27 13.17
N GLU A 94 -3.07 -3.64 12.75
CA GLU A 94 -3.65 -2.47 13.44
C GLU A 94 -4.15 -2.81 14.84
N GLU A 95 -4.81 -3.95 15.01
CA GLU A 95 -5.31 -4.40 16.32
C GLU A 95 -4.16 -4.72 17.27
N LEU A 96 -3.13 -5.40 16.77
CA LEU A 96 -1.93 -5.70 17.55
C LEU A 96 -1.19 -4.43 17.97
N MET A 97 -1.03 -3.46 17.06
CA MET A 97 -0.38 -2.18 17.38
C MET A 97 -1.18 -1.39 18.42
N LYS A 98 -2.51 -1.32 18.32
CA LYS A 98 -3.37 -0.70 19.35
C LYS A 98 -3.16 -1.35 20.71
N THR A 99 -3.11 -2.67 20.76
CA THR A 99 -2.88 -3.43 22.01
C THR A 99 -1.50 -3.14 22.60
N LYS A 100 -0.46 -3.13 21.75
CA LYS A 100 0.91 -2.84 22.16
C LYS A 100 1.09 -1.41 22.65
N MET A 101 0.46 -0.42 22.00
CA MET A 101 0.44 0.96 22.47
C MET A 101 -0.21 1.08 23.86
N ALA A 102 -1.37 0.43 24.05
CA ALA A 102 -2.08 0.47 25.33
C ALA A 102 -1.28 -0.19 26.46
N SER A 103 -0.49 -1.22 26.17
CA SER A 103 0.38 -1.89 27.15
C SER A 103 1.77 -1.27 27.26
N GLN A 104 2.13 -0.32 26.41
CA GLN A 104 3.47 0.26 26.30
C GLN A 104 4.57 -0.82 26.06
N ASP A 105 4.21 -1.90 25.38
CA ASP A 105 5.10 -2.99 24.98
C ASP A 105 5.24 -3.00 23.45
N LEU A 106 5.87 -1.95 22.92
CA LEU A 106 6.03 -1.72 21.49
C LEU A 106 7.27 -2.45 20.95
N PRO A 107 7.29 -2.83 19.65
CA PRO A 107 8.51 -3.28 19.02
C PRO A 107 9.54 -2.15 18.93
N ASP A 108 10.82 -2.49 18.81
CA ASP A 108 11.90 -1.49 18.66
C ASP A 108 11.68 -0.61 17.42
N LEU A 109 11.20 -1.22 16.32
CA LEU A 109 10.82 -0.53 15.09
C LEU A 109 9.47 -1.03 14.58
N TRP A 110 8.74 -0.15 13.92
CA TRP A 110 7.53 -0.55 13.17
C TRP A 110 7.22 0.38 12.00
N ASN A 111 6.36 -0.09 11.09
CA ASN A 111 5.82 0.75 10.00
C ASN A 111 4.60 1.53 10.49
N THR A 112 4.61 2.83 10.29
CA THR A 112 3.54 3.73 10.73
C THR A 112 2.35 3.80 9.79
N HIS A 113 2.53 3.41 8.56
CA HIS A 113 1.47 3.24 7.56
C HIS A 113 0.58 4.50 7.40
N GLY A 114 1.21 5.70 7.40
CA GLY A 114 0.52 6.97 7.18
C GLY A 114 0.05 7.69 8.44
N TRP A 115 0.34 7.19 9.63
CA TRP A 115 -0.06 7.80 10.91
C TRP A 115 1.12 8.18 11.80
N SER A 116 2.29 8.47 11.21
CA SER A 116 3.50 8.78 11.99
C SER A 116 3.31 9.95 12.94
N VAL A 117 2.65 11.02 12.48
CA VAL A 117 2.36 12.19 13.32
C VAL A 117 1.08 11.99 14.13
N ALA A 118 -0.04 11.68 13.47
CA ALA A 118 -1.36 11.71 14.11
C ALA A 118 -1.60 10.61 15.16
N ARG A 119 -0.93 9.46 15.04
CA ARG A 119 -1.13 8.32 15.95
C ARG A 119 0.10 7.94 16.74
N TYR A 120 1.28 8.01 16.11
CA TYR A 120 2.47 7.38 16.65
C TYR A 120 3.51 8.36 17.21
N SER A 121 3.37 9.68 16.99
CA SER A 121 4.38 10.68 17.44
C SER A 121 4.68 10.61 18.92
N GLU A 122 3.70 10.29 19.77
CA GLU A 122 3.89 10.12 21.21
C GLU A 122 4.78 8.94 21.60
N TYR A 123 4.92 7.95 20.71
CA TYR A 123 5.67 6.71 20.93
C TYR A 123 7.00 6.69 20.19
N LEU A 124 7.14 7.53 19.19
CA LEU A 124 8.28 7.54 18.28
C LEU A 124 9.38 8.51 18.73
N ARG A 125 10.61 8.14 18.46
CA ARG A 125 11.76 9.02 18.56
C ARG A 125 11.81 9.96 17.36
N PRO A 126 11.99 11.30 17.52
CA PRO A 126 12.26 12.20 16.40
C PRO A 126 13.57 11.82 15.67
N ILE A 127 13.55 11.97 14.34
CA ILE A 127 14.67 11.55 13.47
C ILE A 127 15.41 12.73 12.79
N ASN A 128 15.09 13.96 13.17
CA ASN A 128 15.69 15.16 12.55
C ASN A 128 17.22 15.19 12.57
N ASP A 129 17.84 14.52 13.53
CA ASP A 129 19.28 14.40 13.72
C ASP A 129 19.91 13.25 12.90
N GLN A 130 19.10 12.44 12.21
CA GLN A 130 19.63 11.32 11.44
C GLN A 130 20.22 11.79 10.10
N PRO A 131 21.30 11.16 9.60
CA PRO A 131 21.98 11.58 8.38
C PRO A 131 21.05 11.71 7.15
N PHE A 132 20.09 10.80 7.00
CA PHE A 132 19.15 10.78 5.87
C PHE A 132 18.04 11.84 5.96
N ALA A 133 17.85 12.49 7.12
CA ALA A 133 16.70 13.38 7.33
C ALA A 133 16.65 14.56 6.34
N ALA A 134 17.83 15.06 5.91
CA ALA A 134 17.92 16.12 4.90
C ALA A 134 17.52 15.64 3.50
N ASP A 135 17.68 14.35 3.22
CA ASP A 135 17.46 13.75 1.91
C ASP A 135 16.01 13.27 1.71
N ILE A 136 15.15 13.35 2.73
CA ILE A 136 13.72 13.06 2.57
C ILE A 136 13.13 14.00 1.50
N VAL A 137 12.37 13.43 0.54
CA VAL A 137 11.78 14.20 -0.56
C VAL A 137 10.78 15.23 -0.04
N ASP A 138 10.72 16.39 -0.71
CA ASP A 138 9.94 17.54 -0.22
C ASP A 138 8.43 17.28 -0.23
N SER A 139 7.94 16.42 -1.12
CA SER A 139 6.52 16.07 -1.23
C SER A 139 5.95 15.37 0.00
N ILE A 140 6.75 14.50 0.66
CA ILE A 140 6.31 13.75 1.84
C ILE A 140 6.61 14.48 3.15
N ARG A 141 7.61 15.35 3.16
CA ARG A 141 8.09 16.03 4.38
C ARG A 141 6.98 16.69 5.21
N PRO A 142 6.03 17.46 4.62
CA PRO A 142 4.95 18.06 5.40
C PRO A 142 4.04 17.05 6.10
N LEU A 143 3.89 15.84 5.53
CA LEU A 143 2.98 14.81 6.03
C LEU A 143 3.56 14.02 7.23
N ILE A 144 4.90 13.99 7.34
CA ILE A 144 5.62 13.28 8.42
C ILE A 144 6.22 14.23 9.45
N THR A 145 5.92 15.53 9.36
CA THR A 145 6.44 16.57 10.25
C THR A 145 5.30 17.12 11.11
N ASP A 146 5.48 17.14 12.41
CA ASP A 146 4.51 17.73 13.33
C ASP A 146 4.56 19.26 13.36
N LYS A 147 3.67 19.87 14.15
CA LYS A 147 3.58 21.33 14.33
C LYS A 147 4.85 21.97 14.93
N ASP A 148 5.68 21.19 15.61
CA ASP A 148 6.93 21.62 16.23
C ASP A 148 8.15 21.37 15.34
N GLY A 149 7.93 20.90 14.10
CA GLY A 149 8.95 20.64 13.10
C GLY A 149 9.70 19.31 13.28
N GLN A 150 9.15 18.40 14.12
CA GLN A 150 9.74 17.09 14.34
C GLN A 150 9.24 16.07 13.31
N MET A 151 10.17 15.33 12.73
CA MET A 151 9.92 14.18 11.87
C MET A 151 10.16 12.89 12.65
N TYR A 152 9.34 11.86 12.41
CA TYR A 152 9.35 10.64 13.24
C TYR A 152 9.69 9.37 12.49
N VAL A 153 9.73 9.40 11.15
CA VAL A 153 9.89 8.18 10.34
C VAL A 153 10.83 8.37 9.17
N LEU A 154 11.51 7.30 8.78
CA LEU A 154 12.15 7.14 7.49
C LEU A 154 11.10 6.68 6.47
N PRO A 155 10.68 7.49 5.50
CA PRO A 155 9.89 7.02 4.37
C PRO A 155 10.80 6.31 3.37
N SER A 156 10.65 4.99 3.23
CA SER A 156 11.37 4.24 2.20
C SER A 156 10.77 4.47 0.81
N ASP A 157 9.47 4.75 0.75
CA ASP A 157 8.75 5.12 -0.47
C ASP A 157 7.75 6.26 -0.22
N VAL A 158 7.20 6.76 -1.31
CA VAL A 158 6.11 7.75 -1.31
C VAL A 158 4.95 7.16 -2.09
N ASP A 159 3.82 7.01 -1.42
CA ASP A 159 2.59 6.66 -2.13
C ASP A 159 2.11 7.86 -2.96
N LEU A 160 1.85 7.61 -4.23
CA LEU A 160 1.33 8.58 -5.16
C LEU A 160 0.29 7.86 -6.02
N ALA A 161 -0.97 7.97 -5.61
CA ALA A 161 -2.05 7.16 -6.12
C ALA A 161 -3.10 7.99 -6.85
N GLY A 162 -3.63 7.39 -7.91
CA GLY A 162 -4.79 7.83 -8.67
C GLY A 162 -5.71 6.64 -8.96
N ILE A 163 -6.79 6.88 -9.68
CA ILE A 163 -7.72 5.84 -10.11
C ILE A 163 -7.03 4.99 -11.18
N VAL A 164 -6.97 3.68 -10.93
CA VAL A 164 -6.42 2.70 -11.88
C VAL A 164 -7.49 2.33 -12.91
N TYR A 165 -7.09 2.15 -14.16
CA TYR A 165 -8.01 1.79 -15.23
C TYR A 165 -7.41 0.80 -16.22
N ASN A 166 -8.27 0.07 -16.94
CA ASN A 166 -7.89 -0.80 -18.07
C ASN A 166 -8.07 -0.04 -19.37
N LYS A 167 -6.97 0.15 -20.12
CA LYS A 167 -6.97 0.92 -21.38
C LYS A 167 -7.80 0.25 -22.48
N ASP A 168 -7.79 -1.07 -22.56
CA ASP A 168 -8.56 -1.79 -23.58
C ASP A 168 -10.08 -1.65 -23.35
N VAL A 169 -10.49 -1.54 -22.07
CA VAL A 169 -11.87 -1.19 -21.71
C VAL A 169 -12.22 0.24 -22.12
N MET A 170 -11.30 1.19 -21.88
CA MET A 170 -11.48 2.58 -22.30
C MET A 170 -11.62 2.68 -23.83
N ASP A 171 -10.72 2.04 -24.56
CA ASP A 171 -10.75 2.03 -26.03
C ASP A 171 -12.06 1.41 -26.56
N LYS A 172 -12.48 0.27 -26.01
CA LYS A 172 -13.73 -0.39 -26.40
C LYS A 172 -14.96 0.48 -26.13
N ALA A 173 -14.95 1.24 -25.05
CA ALA A 173 -16.05 2.13 -24.66
C ALA A 173 -15.97 3.52 -25.33
N GLY A 174 -14.92 3.82 -26.08
CA GLY A 174 -14.69 5.14 -26.66
C GLY A 174 -14.52 6.23 -25.58
N VAL A 175 -13.81 5.90 -24.49
CA VAL A 175 -13.48 6.80 -23.39
C VAL A 175 -12.06 7.28 -23.54
N ASN A 176 -11.87 8.59 -23.64
CA ASN A 176 -10.57 9.21 -23.48
C ASN A 176 -10.41 9.63 -22.00
N VAL A 177 -9.50 8.99 -21.29
CA VAL A 177 -9.29 9.23 -19.85
C VAL A 177 -8.82 10.66 -19.56
N ASP A 178 -8.10 11.26 -20.49
CA ASP A 178 -7.61 12.64 -20.34
C ASP A 178 -8.73 13.70 -20.38
N ASP A 179 -9.94 13.32 -20.83
CA ASP A 179 -11.12 14.19 -20.83
C ASP A 179 -11.90 14.11 -19.50
N ILE A 180 -11.55 13.17 -18.61
CA ILE A 180 -12.20 13.01 -17.30
C ILE A 180 -11.56 13.99 -16.32
N LYS A 181 -12.22 15.13 -16.09
CA LYS A 181 -11.76 16.17 -15.17
C LYS A 181 -12.61 16.29 -13.92
N THR A 182 -13.89 15.99 -14.03
CA THR A 182 -14.87 16.07 -12.95
C THR A 182 -15.56 14.72 -12.71
N TRP A 183 -16.22 14.57 -11.57
CA TRP A 183 -17.03 13.38 -11.31
C TRP A 183 -18.18 13.22 -12.32
N SER A 184 -18.67 14.31 -12.87
CA SER A 184 -19.68 14.24 -13.96
C SER A 184 -19.10 13.63 -15.24
N ASP A 185 -17.83 13.95 -15.58
CA ASP A 185 -17.14 13.31 -16.72
C ASP A 185 -16.88 11.84 -16.44
N PHE A 186 -16.51 11.50 -15.20
CA PHE A 186 -16.31 10.13 -14.75
C PHE A 186 -17.61 9.31 -14.88
N GLU A 187 -18.74 9.83 -14.43
CA GLU A 187 -20.05 9.19 -14.60
C GLU A 187 -20.40 8.99 -16.08
N THR A 188 -20.07 9.96 -16.93
CA THR A 188 -20.25 9.85 -18.39
C THR A 188 -19.38 8.70 -18.96
N ALA A 189 -18.16 8.54 -18.47
CA ALA A 189 -17.30 7.42 -18.83
C ALA A 189 -17.91 6.08 -18.34
N CYS A 190 -18.44 6.04 -17.13
CA CYS A 190 -19.14 4.87 -16.58
C CYS A 190 -20.33 4.44 -17.47
N GLU A 191 -21.15 5.37 -17.93
CA GLU A 191 -22.26 5.06 -18.85
C GLU A 191 -21.76 4.46 -20.17
N LYS A 192 -20.69 4.99 -20.74
CA LYS A 192 -20.10 4.44 -21.96
C LYS A 192 -19.58 3.01 -21.75
N ILE A 193 -18.86 2.77 -20.63
CA ILE A 193 -18.34 1.42 -20.31
C ILE A 193 -19.49 0.43 -20.12
N LYS A 194 -20.51 0.82 -19.37
CA LYS A 194 -21.71 0.01 -19.17
C LYS A 194 -22.42 -0.29 -20.49
N SER A 195 -22.49 0.68 -21.42
CA SER A 195 -23.18 0.52 -22.71
C SER A 195 -22.55 -0.56 -23.59
N VAL A 196 -21.26 -0.87 -23.39
CA VAL A 196 -20.56 -1.96 -24.11
C VAL A 196 -20.56 -3.27 -23.32
N GLY A 197 -21.36 -3.38 -22.25
CA GLY A 197 -21.57 -4.59 -21.47
C GLY A 197 -20.45 -4.92 -20.49
N LEU A 198 -19.66 -3.91 -20.07
CA LEU A 198 -18.59 -4.05 -19.10
C LEU A 198 -18.96 -3.36 -17.77
N THR A 199 -18.29 -3.74 -16.69
CA THR A 199 -18.48 -3.13 -15.37
C THR A 199 -17.64 -1.86 -15.26
N PRO A 200 -18.25 -0.68 -15.02
CA PRO A 200 -17.49 0.56 -14.90
C PRO A 200 -16.51 0.56 -13.73
N VAL A 201 -17.00 0.28 -12.52
CA VAL A 201 -16.22 0.34 -11.27
C VAL A 201 -16.41 -0.96 -10.49
N HIS A 202 -15.34 -1.51 -9.94
CA HIS A 202 -15.43 -2.64 -9.02
C HIS A 202 -15.25 -2.20 -7.57
N ILE A 203 -16.09 -2.73 -6.68
CA ILE A 203 -15.94 -2.67 -5.22
C ILE A 203 -15.92 -4.09 -4.68
N GLY A 204 -14.88 -4.42 -3.91
CA GLY A 204 -14.68 -5.73 -3.31
C GLY A 204 -15.10 -5.76 -1.83
N GLY A 205 -16.35 -5.43 -1.51
CA GLY A 205 -16.83 -5.15 -0.16
C GLY A 205 -16.78 -6.31 0.84
N LYS A 206 -16.46 -7.54 0.42
CA LYS A 206 -16.06 -8.61 1.33
C LYS A 206 -14.78 -8.22 2.09
N ASP A 207 -13.89 -7.52 1.43
CA ASP A 207 -12.77 -6.81 2.04
C ASP A 207 -13.22 -5.36 2.27
N ASN A 208 -13.89 -5.10 3.39
CA ASN A 208 -14.63 -3.85 3.65
C ASN A 208 -13.83 -2.57 3.46
N TRP A 209 -12.50 -2.63 3.59
CA TRP A 209 -11.61 -1.50 3.34
C TRP A 209 -11.75 -0.92 1.93
N THR A 210 -12.16 -1.73 0.94
CA THR A 210 -12.39 -1.27 -0.43
C THR A 210 -13.56 -0.27 -0.54
N ILE A 211 -14.52 -0.37 0.38
CA ILE A 211 -15.64 0.57 0.50
C ILE A 211 -15.16 1.87 1.17
N GLY A 212 -14.38 1.75 2.25
CA GLY A 212 -13.77 2.90 2.91
C GLY A 212 -12.91 3.73 1.96
N GLN A 213 -12.20 3.04 1.07
CA GLN A 213 -11.35 3.65 0.04
C GLN A 213 -12.12 4.58 -0.92
N TYR A 214 -13.37 4.27 -1.26
CA TYR A 214 -14.20 5.17 -2.05
C TYR A 214 -14.34 6.53 -1.37
N PHE A 215 -14.68 6.57 -0.08
CA PHE A 215 -14.84 7.83 0.65
C PHE A 215 -13.53 8.57 0.81
N ASP A 216 -12.47 7.85 1.13
CA ASP A 216 -11.14 8.42 1.32
C ASP A 216 -10.60 9.12 0.05
N TRP A 217 -10.99 8.64 -1.12
CA TRP A 217 -10.58 9.18 -2.41
C TRP A 217 -11.52 10.23 -2.97
N VAL A 218 -12.80 10.13 -2.68
CA VAL A 218 -13.81 11.09 -3.16
C VAL A 218 -13.87 12.33 -2.27
N ALA A 219 -13.83 12.16 -0.95
CA ALA A 219 -13.99 13.25 0.01
C ALA A 219 -13.03 14.43 -0.19
N PRO A 220 -11.73 14.23 -0.51
CA PRO A 220 -10.83 15.36 -0.76
C PRO A 220 -11.34 16.31 -1.84
N SER A 221 -11.84 15.80 -2.96
CA SER A 221 -12.34 16.64 -4.07
C SER A 221 -13.61 17.41 -3.71
N PHE A 222 -14.39 16.92 -2.75
CA PHE A 222 -15.60 17.61 -2.28
C PHE A 222 -15.32 18.63 -1.19
N TYR A 223 -14.32 18.37 -0.32
CA TYR A 223 -14.19 19.13 0.93
C TYR A 223 -12.83 19.78 1.12
N ILE A 224 -11.78 19.36 0.39
CA ILE A 224 -10.41 19.72 0.73
C ILE A 224 -9.68 20.44 -0.42
N THR A 225 -9.74 19.94 -1.65
CA THR A 225 -8.82 20.32 -2.73
C THR A 225 -9.02 21.74 -3.25
N ASN A 226 -10.24 22.24 -3.27
CA ASN A 226 -10.56 23.59 -3.77
C ASN A 226 -10.03 24.67 -2.81
N GLU A 227 -9.06 25.46 -3.26
CA GLU A 227 -8.41 26.50 -2.43
C GLU A 227 -9.36 27.62 -2.01
N SER A 228 -10.38 27.92 -2.83
CA SER A 228 -11.33 29.01 -2.56
C SER A 228 -12.56 28.56 -1.75
N LYS A 229 -12.81 27.24 -1.70
CA LYS A 229 -13.98 26.67 -1.04
C LYS A 229 -13.64 25.30 -0.49
N ASN A 230 -13.16 25.26 0.74
CA ASN A 230 -12.82 24.00 1.42
C ASN A 230 -13.25 24.03 2.90
N PHE A 231 -13.24 22.86 3.54
CA PHE A 231 -13.61 22.64 4.93
C PHE A 231 -12.43 22.13 5.78
N ARG A 232 -11.18 22.38 5.34
CA ARG A 232 -9.98 21.90 6.05
C ARG A 232 -9.98 22.32 7.51
N GLN A 233 -10.30 23.60 7.76
CA GLN A 233 -10.30 24.14 9.12
C GLN A 233 -11.49 23.62 9.93
N ASP A 234 -12.66 23.45 9.30
CA ASP A 234 -13.85 22.93 9.99
C ASP A 234 -13.62 21.49 10.52
N PHE A 235 -12.94 20.65 9.75
CA PHE A 235 -12.53 19.32 10.25
C PHE A 235 -11.54 19.42 11.40
N LYS A 236 -10.56 20.34 11.34
CA LYS A 236 -9.55 20.53 12.38
C LYS A 236 -10.12 21.13 13.66
N ASP A 237 -11.12 21.96 13.55
CA ASP A 237 -11.79 22.62 14.70
C ASP A 237 -12.99 21.82 15.23
N GLY A 238 -13.37 20.72 14.55
CA GLY A 238 -14.54 19.93 14.94
C GLY A 238 -15.88 20.59 14.64
N THR A 239 -15.93 21.51 13.68
CA THR A 239 -17.11 22.31 13.34
C THR A 239 -17.71 21.97 11.95
N PHE A 240 -17.23 20.89 11.33
CA PHE A 240 -17.75 20.47 10.03
C PHE A 240 -19.23 20.14 10.09
N ASP A 241 -20.03 20.78 9.21
CA ASP A 241 -21.45 20.46 9.06
C ASP A 241 -21.61 19.14 8.29
N TRP A 242 -21.87 18.08 9.00
CA TRP A 242 -21.99 16.73 8.49
C TRP A 242 -23.12 16.52 7.47
N LYS A 243 -24.05 17.48 7.37
CA LYS A 243 -25.02 17.48 6.27
C LYS A 243 -24.35 17.52 4.89
N ASN A 244 -23.18 18.14 4.77
CA ASN A 244 -22.42 18.14 3.51
C ASN A 244 -21.98 16.73 3.09
N TRP A 245 -21.87 15.78 4.04
CA TRP A 245 -21.48 14.38 3.76
C TRP A 245 -22.54 13.62 2.94
N GLU A 246 -23.80 14.10 2.92
CA GLU A 246 -24.86 13.54 2.09
C GLU A 246 -24.44 13.45 0.62
N GLU A 247 -23.74 14.47 0.08
CA GLU A 247 -23.37 14.51 -1.35
C GLU A 247 -22.58 13.29 -1.82
N ILE A 248 -21.57 12.86 -1.05
CA ILE A 248 -20.76 11.70 -1.45
C ILE A 248 -21.47 10.37 -1.16
N CYS A 249 -22.35 10.34 -0.17
CA CYS A 249 -23.23 9.19 0.08
C CYS A 249 -24.26 9.03 -1.05
N GLU A 250 -24.87 10.11 -1.49
CA GLU A 250 -25.80 10.13 -2.63
C GLU A 250 -25.10 9.72 -3.93
N MET A 251 -23.85 10.13 -4.14
CA MET A 251 -23.09 9.72 -5.32
C MET A 251 -22.81 8.23 -5.32
N LEU A 252 -22.44 7.64 -4.18
CA LEU A 252 -22.24 6.19 -4.06
C LEU A 252 -23.54 5.41 -4.33
N ASP A 253 -24.65 5.85 -3.73
CA ASP A 253 -25.97 5.24 -3.94
C ASP A 253 -26.41 5.36 -5.41
N LYS A 254 -26.23 6.54 -6.02
CA LYS A 254 -26.49 6.76 -7.45
C LYS A 254 -25.70 5.79 -8.33
N TRP A 255 -24.41 5.60 -8.06
CA TRP A 255 -23.56 4.66 -8.83
C TRP A 255 -24.06 3.23 -8.69
N ASN A 256 -24.44 2.83 -7.47
CA ASN A 256 -25.02 1.51 -7.20
C ASN A 256 -26.36 1.32 -7.93
N GLN A 257 -27.26 2.30 -7.88
CA GLN A 257 -28.56 2.25 -8.56
C GLN A 257 -28.42 2.29 -10.09
N SER A 258 -27.47 3.07 -10.60
CA SER A 258 -27.18 3.19 -12.03
C SER A 258 -26.49 1.95 -12.60
N GLY A 259 -26.10 0.99 -11.76
CA GLY A 259 -25.36 -0.20 -12.20
C GLY A 259 -23.96 0.11 -12.72
N TYR A 260 -23.29 1.12 -12.15
CA TYR A 260 -21.87 1.37 -12.40
C TYR A 260 -20.99 0.45 -11.59
N LEU A 261 -21.50 -0.05 -10.46
CA LEU A 261 -20.79 -0.99 -9.59
C LEU A 261 -21.10 -2.45 -9.99
N ASN A 262 -20.17 -3.34 -9.68
CA ASN A 262 -20.41 -4.77 -9.81
C ASN A 262 -21.59 -5.22 -8.93
N VAL A 263 -22.39 -6.16 -9.44
CA VAL A 263 -23.63 -6.61 -8.77
C VAL A 263 -23.39 -7.31 -7.43
N ASP A 264 -22.19 -7.84 -7.23
CA ASP A 264 -21.73 -8.54 -6.05
C ASP A 264 -20.80 -7.67 -5.15
N SER A 265 -20.94 -6.34 -5.25
CA SER A 265 -20.09 -5.36 -4.58
C SER A 265 -19.89 -5.55 -3.07
N LEU A 266 -20.83 -6.19 -2.37
CA LEU A 266 -20.72 -6.53 -0.94
C LEU A 266 -20.10 -7.90 -0.65
N THR A 267 -19.98 -8.76 -1.66
CA THR A 267 -19.54 -10.17 -1.49
C THR A 267 -18.31 -10.52 -2.31
N SER A 268 -17.98 -9.73 -3.32
CA SER A 268 -16.72 -9.80 -4.06
C SER A 268 -15.56 -9.31 -3.19
N ASP A 269 -14.36 -9.83 -3.43
CA ASP A 269 -13.15 -9.40 -2.75
C ASP A 269 -12.23 -8.58 -3.67
N TYR A 270 -11.24 -7.94 -3.06
CA TYR A 270 -10.23 -7.12 -3.74
C TYR A 270 -9.50 -7.89 -4.86
N ILE A 271 -9.06 -9.11 -4.58
CA ILE A 271 -8.31 -9.93 -5.56
C ILE A 271 -9.16 -10.26 -6.78
N THR A 272 -10.46 -10.50 -6.58
CA THR A 272 -11.41 -10.74 -7.67
C THR A 272 -11.52 -9.50 -8.56
N GLY A 273 -11.58 -8.31 -7.97
CA GLY A 273 -11.60 -7.05 -8.72
C GLY A 273 -10.35 -6.81 -9.51
N ALA A 274 -9.18 -6.89 -8.88
CA ALA A 274 -7.90 -6.70 -9.55
C ALA A 274 -7.71 -7.67 -10.73
N LYS A 275 -8.14 -8.93 -10.60
CA LYS A 275 -8.15 -9.88 -11.71
C LYS A 275 -9.12 -9.47 -12.81
N ALA A 276 -10.33 -9.02 -12.46
CA ALA A 276 -11.32 -8.57 -13.45
C ALA A 276 -10.86 -7.31 -14.20
N LEU A 277 -10.14 -6.40 -13.50
CA LEU A 277 -9.47 -5.26 -14.13
C LEU A 277 -8.40 -5.74 -15.12
N GLY A 278 -7.52 -6.66 -14.71
CA GLY A 278 -6.47 -7.22 -15.59
C GLY A 278 -7.03 -7.96 -16.81
N GLU A 279 -8.16 -8.65 -16.66
CA GLU A 279 -8.86 -9.39 -17.73
C GLU A 279 -9.62 -8.45 -18.71
N GLY A 280 -9.76 -7.16 -18.39
CA GLY A 280 -10.53 -6.20 -19.19
C GLY A 280 -12.06 -6.33 -19.05
N LYS A 281 -12.53 -6.76 -17.89
CA LYS A 281 -13.96 -6.82 -17.53
C LYS A 281 -14.44 -5.63 -16.72
N VAL A 282 -13.50 -4.92 -16.08
CA VAL A 282 -13.72 -3.76 -15.22
C VAL A 282 -12.97 -2.56 -15.79
N GLY A 283 -13.61 -1.40 -15.76
CA GLY A 283 -13.03 -0.15 -16.26
C GLY A 283 -12.07 0.50 -15.27
N PHE A 284 -12.54 0.73 -14.05
CA PHE A 284 -11.84 1.50 -13.01
C PHE A 284 -11.82 0.79 -11.67
N GLU A 285 -10.74 1.04 -10.90
CA GLU A 285 -10.61 0.67 -9.48
C GLU A 285 -9.98 1.78 -8.64
N PHE A 286 -10.48 1.93 -7.40
CA PHE A 286 -10.08 2.95 -6.42
C PHE A 286 -9.04 2.41 -5.42
N TYR A 287 -8.25 1.41 -5.80
CA TYR A 287 -7.37 0.69 -4.86
C TYR A 287 -5.90 1.10 -4.96
N GLY A 288 -5.59 2.13 -5.74
CA GLY A 288 -4.21 2.57 -5.90
C GLY A 288 -3.34 1.61 -6.71
N ASN A 289 -2.05 1.82 -6.61
CA ASN A 289 -1.07 1.19 -7.49
C ASN A 289 -0.91 -0.32 -7.25
N TYR A 290 -1.23 -0.81 -6.05
CA TYR A 290 -1.16 -2.24 -5.75
C TYR A 290 -2.19 -3.08 -6.52
N ALA A 291 -3.32 -2.50 -6.96
CA ALA A 291 -4.24 -3.17 -7.87
C ALA A 291 -3.58 -3.52 -9.21
N ILE A 292 -2.65 -2.70 -9.67
CA ILE A 292 -1.85 -2.96 -10.87
C ILE A 292 -0.96 -4.20 -10.68
N THR A 293 -0.29 -4.29 -9.54
CA THR A 293 0.58 -5.43 -9.22
C THR A 293 -0.20 -6.74 -9.20
N GLU A 294 -1.37 -6.76 -8.55
CA GLU A 294 -2.24 -7.94 -8.50
C GLU A 294 -2.82 -8.30 -9.87
N ALA A 295 -3.26 -7.30 -10.62
CA ALA A 295 -3.78 -7.50 -11.97
C ALA A 295 -2.72 -8.08 -12.91
N LEU A 296 -1.50 -7.53 -12.91
CA LEU A 296 -0.37 -8.01 -13.71
C LEU A 296 0.12 -9.38 -13.27
N GLY A 297 0.02 -9.71 -11.99
CA GLY A 297 0.32 -11.05 -11.47
C GLY A 297 -0.56 -12.13 -12.10
N ALA A 298 -1.83 -11.82 -12.32
CA ALA A 298 -2.79 -12.73 -12.97
C ALA A 298 -2.77 -12.61 -14.51
N PHE A 299 -2.60 -11.41 -15.04
CA PHE A 299 -2.63 -11.08 -16.47
C PHE A 299 -1.40 -10.21 -16.83
N PRO A 300 -0.22 -10.81 -17.06
CA PRO A 300 1.03 -10.08 -17.26
C PRO A 300 1.04 -9.08 -18.43
N ASN A 301 0.14 -9.25 -19.38
CA ASN A 301 -0.01 -8.38 -20.56
C ASN A 301 -1.19 -7.42 -20.43
N ALA A 302 -1.81 -7.27 -19.26
CA ALA A 302 -2.92 -6.34 -19.06
C ALA A 302 -2.47 -4.90 -19.37
N ASN A 303 -3.28 -4.20 -20.16
CA ASN A 303 -2.99 -2.84 -20.58
C ASN A 303 -3.60 -1.84 -19.60
N LEU A 304 -2.86 -1.56 -18.54
CA LEU A 304 -3.35 -0.75 -17.41
C LEU A 304 -2.81 0.68 -17.46
N GLY A 305 -3.47 1.56 -16.74
CA GLY A 305 -3.08 2.94 -16.55
C GLY A 305 -3.57 3.50 -15.23
N MET A 306 -3.12 4.72 -14.92
CA MET A 306 -3.54 5.48 -13.77
C MET A 306 -3.97 6.89 -14.22
N MET A 307 -4.99 7.46 -13.59
CA MET A 307 -5.43 8.84 -13.80
C MET A 307 -5.59 9.56 -12.47
N PRO A 308 -5.47 10.89 -12.43
CA PRO A 308 -5.80 11.67 -11.25
C PRO A 308 -7.26 11.48 -10.83
N ILE A 309 -7.54 11.75 -9.56
CA ILE A 309 -8.88 11.75 -9.00
C ILE A 309 -9.62 12.97 -9.53
N PRO A 310 -10.82 12.82 -10.10
CA PRO A 310 -11.59 13.92 -10.64
C PRO A 310 -11.92 14.98 -9.60
N ALA A 311 -11.98 16.24 -10.03
CA ALA A 311 -12.48 17.33 -9.21
C ALA A 311 -14.01 17.23 -9.01
N LYS A 312 -14.53 17.89 -7.98
CA LYS A 312 -15.98 17.98 -7.75
C LYS A 312 -16.68 18.63 -8.97
N ASP A 313 -16.13 19.72 -9.45
CA ASP A 313 -16.65 20.50 -10.58
C ASP A 313 -15.50 21.27 -11.27
N ALA A 314 -15.82 22.01 -12.33
CA ALA A 314 -14.86 22.76 -13.14
C ALA A 314 -14.23 23.99 -12.44
N SER A 315 -14.55 24.25 -11.18
CA SER A 315 -13.89 25.30 -10.38
C SER A 315 -12.60 24.81 -9.69
N ASP A 316 -12.29 23.54 -9.81
CA ASP A 316 -11.11 22.88 -9.25
C ASP A 316 -10.44 21.97 -10.28
N GLU A 317 -9.27 21.44 -9.97
CA GLU A 317 -8.48 20.58 -10.85
C GLU A 317 -8.38 19.16 -10.27
N PRO A 318 -8.26 18.13 -11.13
CA PRO A 318 -7.96 16.77 -10.67
C PRO A 318 -6.70 16.70 -9.82
N THR A 319 -6.68 15.80 -8.85
CA THR A 319 -5.60 15.69 -7.88
C THR A 319 -5.13 14.24 -7.74
N LEU A 320 -3.97 14.05 -7.10
CA LEU A 320 -3.52 12.74 -6.65
C LEU A 320 -3.65 12.64 -5.14
N ILE A 321 -3.70 11.43 -4.63
CA ILE A 321 -3.59 11.14 -3.20
C ILE A 321 -2.21 10.54 -2.96
N GLY A 322 -1.57 10.95 -1.87
CA GLY A 322 -0.26 10.45 -1.51
C GLY A 322 0.02 10.54 -0.02
N GLY A 323 1.14 9.96 0.35
CA GLY A 323 1.56 9.99 1.73
C GLY A 323 2.65 8.97 2.04
N GLU A 324 2.94 8.84 3.31
CA GLU A 324 3.81 7.78 3.79
C GLU A 324 3.10 6.43 3.68
N ARG A 325 3.82 5.41 3.22
CA ARG A 325 3.33 4.05 3.19
C ARG A 325 4.30 3.10 3.88
N LEU A 326 5.45 2.80 3.27
CA LEU A 326 6.53 2.10 3.94
C LEU A 326 7.40 3.11 4.66
N ALA A 327 6.93 3.58 5.80
CA ALA A 327 7.64 4.50 6.67
C ALA A 327 7.93 3.82 8.01
N THR A 328 9.19 3.83 8.41
CA THR A 328 9.68 3.12 9.59
C THR A 328 10.03 4.11 10.69
N GLY A 329 9.45 3.91 11.86
CA GLY A 329 9.76 4.64 13.09
C GLY A 329 10.47 3.77 14.11
N VAL A 330 11.17 4.43 15.05
CA VAL A 330 11.87 3.80 16.18
C VAL A 330 11.12 4.15 17.46
N TRP A 331 10.85 3.16 18.29
CA TRP A 331 10.26 3.37 19.61
C TRP A 331 11.18 4.25 20.47
N LYS A 332 10.63 5.34 21.05
CA LYS A 332 11.43 6.29 21.83
C LYS A 332 12.03 5.72 23.12
N ASP A 333 11.37 4.68 23.69
CA ASP A 333 11.75 4.06 24.95
C ASP A 333 12.38 2.65 24.74
N THR A 334 12.81 2.33 23.51
CA THR A 334 13.50 1.05 23.24
C THR A 334 14.79 0.96 24.04
N PRO A 335 15.08 -0.20 24.69
CA PRO A 335 16.36 -0.43 25.35
C PRO A 335 17.52 -0.58 24.38
N HIS A 336 17.26 -0.69 23.08
CA HIS A 336 18.24 -0.93 22.00
C HIS A 336 18.33 0.24 21.02
N MET A 337 18.29 1.48 21.53
CA MET A 337 18.22 2.70 20.71
C MET A 337 19.34 2.80 19.66
N GLU A 338 20.57 2.51 20.04
CA GLU A 338 21.71 2.59 19.10
C GLU A 338 21.54 1.61 17.95
N GLU A 339 21.21 0.36 18.22
CA GLU A 339 21.06 -0.69 17.25
C GLU A 339 19.80 -0.48 16.37
N ALA A 340 18.71 0.03 16.96
CA ALA A 340 17.52 0.41 16.21
C ALA A 340 17.79 1.53 15.22
N LEU A 341 18.57 2.55 15.62
CA LEU A 341 19.01 3.61 14.70
C LEU A 341 20.01 3.12 13.65
N GLN A 342 20.87 2.13 13.97
CA GLN A 342 21.72 1.50 12.97
C GLN A 342 20.88 0.79 11.90
N LEU A 343 19.84 0.04 12.29
CA LEU A 343 18.91 -0.58 11.34
C LEU A 343 18.18 0.49 10.53
N LEU A 344 17.67 1.55 11.16
CA LEU A 344 16.98 2.63 10.45
C LEU A 344 17.90 3.28 9.41
N ASN A 345 19.14 3.59 9.75
CA ASN A 345 20.13 4.15 8.82
C ASN A 345 20.54 3.15 7.72
N TYR A 346 20.56 1.84 8.02
CA TYR A 346 20.78 0.81 7.02
C TYR A 346 19.63 0.79 5.98
N LEU A 347 18.38 0.88 6.43
CA LEU A 347 17.21 0.96 5.55
C LEU A 347 17.21 2.24 4.70
N ALA A 348 17.82 3.32 5.20
CA ALA A 348 17.97 4.59 4.49
C ALA A 348 19.11 4.59 3.46
N ARG A 349 19.93 3.55 3.38
CA ARG A 349 20.99 3.47 2.35
C ARG A 349 20.35 3.49 0.96
N PRO A 350 20.92 4.23 -0.01
CA PRO A 350 20.32 4.38 -1.33
C PRO A 350 19.98 3.04 -2.03
N ASP A 351 20.88 2.06 -1.93
CA ASP A 351 20.69 0.73 -2.52
C ASP A 351 19.60 -0.09 -1.84
N VAL A 352 19.42 0.06 -0.53
CA VAL A 352 18.38 -0.62 0.25
C VAL A 352 17.03 0.07 0.05
N CYS A 353 16.98 1.39 0.18
CA CYS A 353 15.78 2.19 -0.04
C CYS A 353 15.22 1.98 -1.46
N ALA A 354 16.09 1.96 -2.50
CA ALA A 354 15.70 1.67 -3.87
C ALA A 354 15.05 0.29 -4.03
N LYS A 355 15.60 -0.74 -3.38
CA LYS A 355 15.03 -2.10 -3.41
C LYS A 355 13.66 -2.16 -2.74
N LEU A 356 13.52 -1.49 -1.59
CA LEU A 356 12.25 -1.45 -0.85
C LEU A 356 11.17 -0.71 -1.65
N ALA A 357 11.50 0.47 -2.19
CA ALA A 357 10.60 1.24 -3.02
C ALA A 357 10.19 0.48 -4.30
N THR A 358 11.17 -0.19 -4.96
CA THR A 358 10.91 -1.03 -6.14
C THR A 358 9.98 -2.20 -5.80
N ALA A 359 10.16 -2.86 -4.66
CA ALA A 359 9.28 -3.95 -4.22
C ALA A 359 7.83 -3.49 -4.01
N ASN A 360 7.64 -2.20 -3.69
CA ASN A 360 6.33 -1.57 -3.58
C ASN A 360 5.82 -1.00 -4.93
N GLY A 361 6.65 -0.93 -5.97
CA GLY A 361 6.32 -0.25 -7.23
C GLY A 361 6.12 1.26 -7.08
N MET A 362 6.77 1.88 -6.08
CA MET A 362 6.60 3.27 -5.68
C MET A 362 7.88 4.09 -5.90
N PRO A 363 7.76 5.43 -6.06
CA PRO A 363 8.91 6.33 -5.97
C PRO A 363 9.58 6.21 -4.60
N ALA A 364 10.91 6.30 -4.58
CA ALA A 364 11.66 6.30 -3.33
C ALA A 364 11.41 7.57 -2.51
N GLY A 365 11.39 7.44 -1.18
CA GLY A 365 11.18 8.55 -0.24
C GLY A 365 12.39 9.43 0.01
N LEU A 366 13.55 9.10 -0.57
CA LEU A 366 14.81 9.83 -0.43
C LEU A 366 15.28 10.43 -1.75
N LYS A 367 15.76 11.67 -1.72
CA LYS A 367 16.29 12.41 -2.86
C LYS A 367 17.47 11.67 -3.50
N GLY A 368 17.47 11.62 -4.83
CA GLY A 368 18.55 10.97 -5.59
C GLY A 368 18.52 9.45 -5.57
N VAL A 369 17.51 8.84 -4.96
CA VAL A 369 17.29 7.39 -5.00
C VAL A 369 16.27 7.08 -6.09
N GLU A 370 16.66 6.25 -7.05
CA GLU A 370 15.77 5.78 -8.10
C GLU A 370 15.23 4.39 -7.77
N SER A 371 13.93 4.19 -7.99
CA SER A 371 13.23 2.91 -7.88
C SER A 371 12.60 2.53 -9.22
N ASP A 372 12.45 1.23 -9.45
CA ASP A 372 11.69 0.75 -10.60
C ASP A 372 10.19 0.75 -10.24
N THR A 373 9.46 1.66 -10.85
CA THR A 373 8.01 1.80 -10.68
C THR A 373 7.22 1.15 -11.83
N GLY A 374 7.90 0.37 -12.68
CA GLY A 374 7.29 -0.37 -13.77
C GLY A 374 6.49 0.52 -14.71
N LEU A 375 5.26 0.10 -15.04
CA LEU A 375 4.38 0.88 -15.93
C LEU A 375 3.95 2.23 -15.36
N LEU A 376 4.05 2.43 -14.04
CA LEU A 376 3.65 3.68 -13.39
C LEU A 376 4.64 4.83 -13.63
N LYS A 377 5.89 4.53 -14.04
CA LYS A 377 6.89 5.57 -14.31
C LYS A 377 6.38 6.66 -15.24
N ALA A 378 5.78 6.27 -16.36
CA ALA A 378 5.23 7.22 -17.33
C ALA A 378 4.08 8.07 -16.76
N TYR A 379 3.32 7.53 -15.80
CA TYR A 379 2.23 8.26 -15.14
C TYR A 379 2.75 9.22 -14.08
N TYR A 380 3.76 8.85 -13.33
CA TYR A 380 4.43 9.76 -12.38
C TYR A 380 5.09 10.94 -13.11
N GLU A 381 5.71 10.68 -14.26
CA GLU A 381 6.25 11.74 -15.11
C GLU A 381 5.13 12.63 -15.70
N LYS A 382 4.05 12.01 -16.22
CA LYS A 382 2.89 12.72 -16.78
C LYS A 382 2.19 13.63 -15.78
N TYR A 383 2.12 13.20 -14.52
CA TYR A 383 1.38 13.87 -13.46
C TYR A 383 2.27 14.55 -12.42
N ALA A 384 3.53 14.81 -12.75
CA ALA A 384 4.50 15.40 -11.83
C ALA A 384 4.07 16.77 -11.26
N ASP A 385 3.30 17.54 -12.04
CA ASP A 385 2.80 18.85 -11.65
C ASP A 385 1.39 18.81 -11.03
N VAL A 386 0.76 17.63 -10.95
CA VAL A 386 -0.56 17.46 -10.34
C VAL A 386 -0.45 17.56 -8.82
N LYS A 387 -1.29 18.39 -8.20
CA LYS A 387 -1.32 18.54 -6.74
C LYS A 387 -1.65 17.21 -6.06
N THR A 388 -0.88 16.87 -5.04
CA THR A 388 -1.09 15.69 -4.22
C THR A 388 -1.61 16.11 -2.86
N PHE A 389 -2.64 15.42 -2.39
CA PHE A 389 -3.22 15.60 -1.07
C PHE A 389 -3.03 14.36 -0.21
N PRO A 390 -2.94 14.50 1.13
CA PRO A 390 -2.88 13.35 2.02
C PRO A 390 -4.18 12.53 1.97
N TYR A 391 -4.10 11.29 2.41
CA TYR A 391 -5.28 10.48 2.65
C TYR A 391 -6.23 11.18 3.61
N PHE A 392 -7.51 11.25 3.24
CA PHE A 392 -8.51 12.03 3.95
C PHE A 392 -8.71 11.55 5.39
N ASP A 393 -8.81 10.24 5.59
CA ASP A 393 -9.02 9.66 6.91
C ASP A 393 -7.86 9.97 7.88
N ARG A 394 -6.64 10.06 7.37
CA ARG A 394 -5.42 10.23 8.16
C ARG A 394 -5.21 11.67 8.62
N GLU A 395 -5.61 12.64 7.81
CA GLU A 395 -5.38 14.06 8.08
C GLU A 395 -6.61 14.75 8.71
N TYR A 396 -7.82 14.35 8.30
CA TYR A 396 -9.04 15.10 8.63
C TYR A 396 -10.00 14.36 9.56
N LEU A 397 -9.85 13.04 9.72
CA LEU A 397 -10.69 12.27 10.62
C LEU A 397 -9.93 11.85 11.89
N PRO A 398 -10.60 11.79 13.05
CA PRO A 398 -10.04 11.17 14.24
C PRO A 398 -9.68 9.68 14.01
N SER A 399 -8.64 9.22 14.71
CA SER A 399 -8.24 7.81 14.65
C SER A 399 -9.41 6.85 14.94
N GLY A 400 -9.56 5.82 14.13
CA GLY A 400 -10.61 4.80 14.27
C GLY A 400 -11.89 5.10 13.51
N MET A 401 -11.96 6.20 12.73
CA MET A 401 -13.11 6.47 11.87
C MET A 401 -13.07 5.72 10.53
N TRP A 402 -11.97 5.07 10.21
CA TRP A 402 -11.88 4.22 9.02
C TRP A 402 -12.98 3.15 9.00
N ASP A 403 -13.25 2.51 10.13
CA ASP A 403 -14.30 1.51 10.24
C ASP A 403 -15.69 2.11 9.98
N ASP A 404 -15.92 3.36 10.40
CA ASP A 404 -17.19 4.07 10.14
C ASP A 404 -17.38 4.35 8.65
N LEU A 405 -16.34 4.71 7.91
CA LEU A 405 -16.39 4.83 6.45
C LEU A 405 -16.78 3.50 5.79
N CYS A 406 -16.17 2.40 6.21
CA CYS A 406 -16.45 1.07 5.67
C CYS A 406 -17.89 0.64 5.96
N ILE A 407 -18.36 0.79 7.20
CA ILE A 407 -19.68 0.35 7.65
C ILE A 407 -20.78 1.19 6.99
N THR A 408 -20.66 2.50 7.00
CA THR A 408 -21.67 3.40 6.44
C THR A 408 -21.81 3.21 4.92
N GLY A 409 -20.69 3.03 4.22
CA GLY A 409 -20.70 2.71 2.81
C GLY A 409 -21.34 1.35 2.50
N ALA A 410 -21.03 0.32 3.28
CA ALA A 410 -21.67 -0.99 3.12
C ALA A 410 -23.19 -0.93 3.32
N ASN A 411 -23.65 -0.14 4.30
CA ASN A 411 -25.07 0.09 4.53
C ASN A 411 -25.74 0.76 3.32
N ILE A 412 -25.12 1.77 2.72
CA ILE A 412 -25.61 2.43 1.50
C ILE A 412 -25.70 1.41 0.34
N LEU A 413 -24.64 0.64 0.12
CA LEU A 413 -24.60 -0.38 -0.94
C LEU A 413 -25.65 -1.48 -0.74
N SER A 414 -26.11 -1.75 0.49
CA SER A 414 -27.14 -2.72 0.80
C SER A 414 -28.55 -2.31 0.34
N LYS A 415 -28.72 -1.07 -0.13
CA LYS A 415 -29.97 -0.49 -0.63
C LYS A 415 -31.13 -0.49 0.40
N GLN A 416 -30.80 -0.42 1.69
CA GLN A 416 -31.81 -0.29 2.72
C GLN A 416 -32.35 1.17 2.78
N PRO A 417 -33.66 1.36 3.00
CA PRO A 417 -34.21 2.70 3.16
C PRO A 417 -33.57 3.47 4.33
N GLY A 418 -33.30 4.77 4.14
CA GLY A 418 -32.78 5.65 5.19
C GLY A 418 -31.27 5.57 5.40
N THR A 419 -30.56 4.74 4.68
CA THR A 419 -29.10 4.49 4.90
C THR A 419 -28.22 5.73 4.74
N ILE A 420 -28.57 6.67 3.87
CA ILE A 420 -27.82 7.92 3.70
C ILE A 420 -27.91 8.79 4.96
N ALA A 421 -29.12 9.04 5.44
CA ALA A 421 -29.32 9.84 6.66
C ALA A 421 -28.70 9.16 7.88
N ASP A 422 -28.79 7.83 7.97
CA ASP A 422 -28.17 7.05 9.05
C ASP A 422 -26.65 7.07 8.94
N ALA A 423 -26.07 7.01 7.73
CA ALA A 423 -24.64 7.12 7.48
C ALA A 423 -24.08 8.48 7.92
N VAL A 424 -24.74 9.57 7.53
CA VAL A 424 -24.36 10.94 7.95
C VAL A 424 -24.40 11.07 9.46
N LYS A 425 -25.49 10.60 10.10
CA LYS A 425 -25.63 10.64 11.55
C LYS A 425 -24.56 9.81 12.26
N GLN A 426 -24.26 8.62 11.74
CA GLN A 426 -23.20 7.77 12.32
C GLN A 426 -21.83 8.44 12.21
N MET A 427 -21.49 9.02 11.05
CA MET A 427 -20.24 9.74 10.84
C MET A 427 -20.12 10.93 11.79
N GLU A 428 -21.18 11.75 11.94
CA GLU A 428 -21.23 12.86 12.87
C GLU A 428 -21.01 12.43 14.32
N GLN A 429 -21.74 11.42 14.77
CA GLN A 429 -21.64 10.91 16.14
C GLN A 429 -20.24 10.37 16.42
N SER A 430 -19.71 9.53 15.53
CA SER A 430 -18.39 8.94 15.68
C SER A 430 -17.29 9.99 15.67
N PHE A 431 -17.41 10.99 14.80
CA PHE A 431 -16.48 12.12 14.76
C PHE A 431 -16.46 12.88 16.09
N ASN A 432 -17.64 13.31 16.58
CA ASN A 432 -17.77 14.08 17.80
C ASN A 432 -17.25 13.32 19.03
N ASP A 433 -17.57 12.02 19.12
CA ASP A 433 -17.14 11.15 20.21
C ASP A 433 -15.62 11.00 20.25
N LYS A 434 -15.00 10.78 19.10
CA LYS A 434 -13.54 10.60 18.97
C LYS A 434 -12.78 11.92 19.02
N PHE A 435 -13.35 13.01 18.46
CA PHE A 435 -12.74 14.34 18.49
C PHE A 435 -12.63 14.91 19.91
N SER A 436 -13.61 14.65 20.76
CA SER A 436 -13.59 15.06 22.17
C SER A 436 -12.57 14.33 23.04
N GLN A 437 -11.94 13.25 22.51
CA GLN A 437 -10.93 12.45 23.21
C GLN A 437 -9.49 12.84 22.81
N LYS A 438 -9.33 13.79 21.88
CA LYS A 438 -8.03 14.40 21.55
C LYS A 438 -7.68 15.43 22.61
#